data_37db89a2e4bf4325c30fa37ac8c4fa05
#
_entry.id   37db89a2e4bf4325c30fa37ac8c4fa05
#
_cell.length_a   1.000
_cell.length_b   1.000
_cell.length_c   1.000
_cell.angle_alpha   90.00
_cell.angle_beta   90.00
_cell.angle_gamma   90.00
#
_symmetry.space_group_name_H-M   'P 1'
#
loop_
_entity.id
_entity.type
_entity.pdbx_description
1 polymer ?
#
loop_
_entity_poly.entity_id
_entity_poly.type
_entity_poly.pdbx_seq_one_letter_code
_entity_poly.pdbx_strand_id
1 'polypeptide(L)'
;ITPNTLYPCSGPQSTPIKCTHHHGSPVALDKAIEQSCNPYFWCAYRDLLQKDGYGKDNADFRHRYELWRDAVMEFGLGQRFKDTDLSEQSAGKVPNIKEYDRTYGPTGWKAITIRSLSIGQGEILVTPLQLANQAATIANEGYFITPHLNKNDSMLTHRHEIGIKQKWFAEVKEGRHRVMQYGTGRWYPIEGISQAGKTGTAQNPHGKDHAIFIGFAPVEDPQIAVAVVVENAGYGATWACPVASMMMEQYLTGQVQRKDLRKKISSAVLNESVKKW
;
A
#
# COMPACT_ATOMS: atom_id res chain seq x y z
N ILE A 1 -4.09 17.31 -10.56
CA ILE A 1 -3.07 16.96 -9.56
C ILE A 1 -1.86 16.45 -10.29
N THR A 2 -0.66 16.88 -9.88
CA THR A 2 0.65 16.44 -10.39
C THR A 2 1.53 16.00 -9.22
N PRO A 3 2.67 15.33 -9.44
CA PRO A 3 3.61 14.99 -8.36
C PRO A 3 4.10 16.22 -7.57
N ASN A 4 4.15 17.38 -8.20
CA ASN A 4 4.57 18.65 -7.59
C ASN A 4 3.44 19.39 -6.86
N THR A 5 2.20 18.86 -6.86
CA THR A 5 1.09 19.47 -6.13
C THR A 5 1.39 19.43 -4.64
N LEU A 6 1.37 20.59 -4.00
CA LEU A 6 1.67 20.75 -2.57
C LEU A 6 0.40 20.70 -1.73
N TYR A 7 0.42 19.89 -0.69
CA TYR A 7 -0.64 19.87 0.32
C TYR A 7 -0.09 20.10 1.73
N PRO A 8 -0.84 20.83 2.57
CA PRO A 8 -0.43 21.11 3.94
C PRO A 8 -0.57 19.88 4.84
N CYS A 9 0.28 19.83 5.87
CA CYS A 9 0.20 18.85 6.95
C CYS A 9 0.52 19.53 8.28
N SER A 10 -0.40 19.47 9.23
CA SER A 10 -0.23 19.99 10.59
C SER A 10 0.11 18.88 11.59
N GLY A 11 0.70 17.77 11.12
CA GLY A 11 1.04 16.63 11.96
C GLY A 11 -0.20 16.00 12.65
N PRO A 12 -0.11 15.69 13.95
CA PRO A 12 -1.23 15.10 14.71
C PRO A 12 -2.47 15.99 14.82
N GLN A 13 -2.34 17.28 14.57
CA GLN A 13 -3.45 18.26 14.56
C GLN A 13 -4.18 18.33 13.24
N SER A 14 -3.70 17.64 12.20
CA SER A 14 -4.37 17.60 10.89
C SER A 14 -5.77 16.99 10.98
N THR A 15 -6.70 17.57 10.23
CA THR A 15 -8.09 17.12 10.12
C THR A 15 -8.47 16.99 8.64
N PRO A 16 -9.36 16.08 8.26
CA PRO A 16 -10.04 15.07 9.07
C PRO A 16 -9.19 13.80 9.32
N ILE A 17 -7.98 13.73 8.77
CA ILE A 17 -7.04 12.60 8.94
C ILE A 17 -5.74 13.11 9.56
N LYS A 18 -5.35 12.52 10.67
CA LYS A 18 -4.10 12.86 11.38
C LYS A 18 -2.88 12.27 10.69
N CYS A 19 -1.78 13.02 10.72
CA CYS A 19 -0.46 12.48 10.43
C CYS A 19 0.18 11.91 11.69
N THR A 20 0.81 10.75 11.58
CA THR A 20 1.52 10.10 12.69
C THR A 20 3.00 10.48 12.74
N HIS A 21 3.47 11.26 11.77
CA HIS A 21 4.87 11.65 11.62
C HIS A 21 5.02 13.17 11.68
N HIS A 22 6.18 13.62 12.18
CA HIS A 22 6.58 15.01 12.11
C HIS A 22 7.52 15.20 10.91
N HIS A 23 7.16 16.10 10.01
CA HIS A 23 7.92 16.46 8.82
C HIS A 23 7.59 17.89 8.38
N GLY A 24 8.36 18.44 7.45
CA GLY A 24 8.09 19.76 6.88
C GLY A 24 6.73 19.83 6.17
N SER A 25 6.18 21.02 6.03
CA SER A 25 4.89 21.30 5.39
C SER A 25 4.97 22.62 4.62
N PRO A 26 4.35 22.76 3.43
CA PRO A 26 3.62 21.71 2.70
C PRO A 26 4.54 20.65 2.08
N VAL A 27 3.96 19.52 1.63
CA VAL A 27 4.71 18.43 0.99
C VAL A 27 4.20 18.12 -0.41
N ALA A 28 5.09 17.65 -1.28
CA ALA A 28 4.80 17.07 -2.59
C ALA A 28 4.73 15.53 -2.49
N LEU A 29 4.43 14.86 -3.60
CA LEU A 29 4.18 13.41 -3.65
C LEU A 29 5.38 12.58 -3.13
N ASP A 30 6.58 12.89 -3.58
CA ASP A 30 7.82 12.18 -3.19
C ASP A 30 8.00 12.19 -1.67
N LYS A 31 7.90 13.37 -1.07
CA LYS A 31 8.01 13.55 0.38
C LYS A 31 6.84 12.94 1.14
N ALA A 32 5.65 12.99 0.57
CA ALA A 32 4.46 12.37 1.16
C ALA A 32 4.57 10.84 1.20
N ILE A 33 5.12 10.21 0.16
CA ILE A 33 5.41 8.76 0.15
C ILE A 33 6.51 8.44 1.17
N GLU A 34 7.65 9.16 1.12
CA GLU A 34 8.80 9.00 1.99
C GLU A 34 8.40 9.02 3.47
N GLN A 35 7.62 10.03 3.87
CA GLN A 35 7.22 10.29 5.26
C GLN A 35 5.87 9.69 5.63
N SER A 36 5.20 8.99 4.70
CA SER A 36 3.85 8.42 4.93
C SER A 36 2.84 9.46 5.40
N CYS A 37 2.75 10.60 4.70
CA CYS A 37 1.90 11.73 5.09
C CYS A 37 0.42 11.48 4.78
N ASN A 38 -0.36 11.07 5.76
CA ASN A 38 -1.79 10.82 5.61
C ASN A 38 -2.60 12.04 5.12
N PRO A 39 -2.38 13.27 5.63
CA PRO A 39 -3.09 14.47 5.14
C PRO A 39 -2.86 14.75 3.66
N TYR A 40 -1.65 14.49 3.14
CA TYR A 40 -1.39 14.60 1.71
C TYR A 40 -2.30 13.70 0.89
N PHE A 41 -2.33 12.41 1.22
CA PHE A 41 -3.14 11.44 0.50
C PHE A 41 -4.63 11.70 0.62
N TRP A 42 -5.08 12.18 1.76
CA TRP A 42 -6.46 12.64 1.92
C TRP A 42 -6.78 13.82 0.99
N CYS A 43 -5.96 14.86 0.98
CA CYS A 43 -6.19 16.03 0.13
C CYS A 43 -6.17 15.65 -1.35
N ALA A 44 -5.20 14.83 -1.78
CA ALA A 44 -5.11 14.34 -3.15
C ALA A 44 -6.35 13.50 -3.55
N TYR A 45 -6.79 12.59 -2.67
CA TYR A 45 -7.98 11.77 -2.90
C TYR A 45 -9.25 12.61 -2.98
N ARG A 46 -9.42 13.55 -2.05
CA ARG A 46 -10.53 14.49 -2.07
C ARG A 46 -10.58 15.26 -3.39
N ASP A 47 -9.46 15.82 -3.81
CA ASP A 47 -9.38 16.64 -5.03
C ASP A 47 -9.55 15.79 -6.31
N LEU A 48 -9.17 14.50 -6.26
CA LEU A 48 -9.45 13.55 -7.33
C LEU A 48 -10.97 13.32 -7.49
N LEU A 49 -11.68 13.16 -6.38
CA LEU A 49 -13.12 12.85 -6.39
C LEU A 49 -14.00 14.09 -6.49
N GLN A 50 -13.54 15.26 -6.02
CA GLN A 50 -14.33 16.49 -5.88
C GLN A 50 -13.53 17.69 -6.38
N LYS A 51 -13.25 17.74 -7.70
CA LYS A 51 -12.30 18.68 -8.35
C LYS A 51 -12.63 20.16 -8.10
N ASP A 52 -13.90 20.54 -7.97
CA ASP A 52 -14.34 21.93 -7.91
C ASP A 52 -14.90 22.31 -6.53
N GLY A 53 -14.35 21.72 -5.48
CA GLY A 53 -14.86 21.90 -4.12
C GLY A 53 -15.93 20.88 -3.77
N TYR A 54 -16.82 21.22 -2.87
CA TYR A 54 -17.88 20.32 -2.40
C TYR A 54 -18.88 20.02 -3.51
N GLY A 55 -18.57 19.03 -4.31
CA GLY A 55 -19.23 18.59 -5.52
C GLY A 55 -20.68 19.03 -5.64
N LYS A 56 -20.94 19.98 -6.50
CA LYS A 56 -22.30 20.43 -6.83
C LYS A 56 -23.08 19.34 -7.54
N ASP A 57 -22.38 18.40 -8.15
CA ASP A 57 -22.96 17.28 -8.89
C ASP A 57 -22.54 15.94 -8.27
N ASN A 58 -23.54 15.25 -7.69
CA ASN A 58 -23.35 13.91 -7.13
C ASN A 58 -23.00 12.87 -8.21
N ALA A 59 -23.45 13.06 -9.45
CA ALA A 59 -23.16 12.15 -10.55
C ALA A 59 -21.67 12.17 -10.92
N ASP A 60 -21.05 13.36 -11.01
CA ASP A 60 -19.61 13.50 -11.28
C ASP A 60 -18.76 12.87 -10.16
N PHE A 61 -19.10 13.10 -8.89
CA PHE A 61 -18.44 12.48 -7.76
C PHE A 61 -18.47 10.96 -7.84
N ARG A 62 -19.63 10.37 -8.13
CA ARG A 62 -19.83 8.92 -8.24
C ARG A 62 -19.04 8.34 -9.40
N HIS A 63 -19.08 8.99 -10.57
CA HIS A 63 -18.29 8.60 -11.73
C HIS A 63 -16.80 8.62 -11.44
N ARG A 64 -16.26 9.65 -10.78
CA ARG A 64 -14.87 9.75 -10.37
C ARG A 64 -14.48 8.67 -9.36
N TYR A 65 -15.38 8.34 -8.46
CA TYR A 65 -15.16 7.22 -7.53
C TYR A 65 -15.03 5.89 -8.27
N GLU A 66 -15.87 5.62 -9.26
CA GLU A 66 -15.76 4.41 -10.09
C GLU A 66 -14.45 4.37 -10.87
N LEU A 67 -14.06 5.46 -11.51
CA LEU A 67 -12.76 5.54 -12.18
C LEU A 67 -11.57 5.26 -11.23
N TRP A 68 -11.60 5.82 -10.02
CA TRP A 68 -10.60 5.53 -9.00
C TRP A 68 -10.64 4.06 -8.58
N ARG A 69 -11.82 3.52 -8.35
CA ARG A 69 -12.01 2.12 -7.96
C ARG A 69 -11.48 1.16 -9.04
N ASP A 70 -11.84 1.41 -10.27
CA ASP A 70 -11.42 0.58 -11.40
C ASP A 70 -9.89 0.60 -11.55
N ALA A 71 -9.26 1.77 -11.46
CA ALA A 71 -7.81 1.90 -11.46
C ALA A 71 -7.14 1.14 -10.29
N VAL A 72 -7.75 1.14 -9.10
CA VAL A 72 -7.26 0.34 -7.95
C VAL A 72 -7.39 -1.16 -8.23
N MET A 73 -8.48 -1.58 -8.85
CA MET A 73 -8.74 -2.99 -9.17
C MET A 73 -7.82 -3.52 -10.30
N GLU A 74 -7.31 -2.66 -11.19
CA GLU A 74 -6.33 -3.08 -12.20
C GLU A 74 -5.06 -3.69 -11.58
N PHE A 75 -4.70 -3.32 -10.35
CA PHE A 75 -3.60 -3.93 -9.60
C PHE A 75 -3.91 -5.34 -9.05
N GLY A 76 -5.07 -5.91 -9.36
CA GLY A 76 -5.54 -7.19 -8.84
C GLY A 76 -6.19 -7.12 -7.45
N LEU A 77 -6.41 -5.91 -6.91
CA LEU A 77 -7.06 -5.71 -5.61
C LEU A 77 -8.58 -5.92 -5.70
N GLY A 78 -9.17 -6.48 -4.66
CA GLY A 78 -10.63 -6.65 -4.56
C GLY A 78 -11.22 -7.70 -5.53
N GLN A 79 -10.38 -8.58 -6.09
CA GLN A 79 -10.79 -9.64 -7.03
C GLN A 79 -9.85 -10.86 -6.92
N ARG A 80 -10.31 -12.00 -7.40
CA ARG A 80 -9.46 -13.18 -7.55
C ARG A 80 -8.66 -13.06 -8.85
N PHE A 81 -7.42 -13.54 -8.83
CA PHE A 81 -6.65 -13.72 -10.06
C PHE A 81 -7.28 -14.84 -10.88
N LYS A 82 -7.47 -14.59 -12.18
CA LYS A 82 -7.95 -15.57 -13.14
C LYS A 82 -6.76 -16.25 -13.83
N ASP A 83 -7.02 -17.36 -14.50
CA ASP A 83 -6.01 -18.06 -15.30
C ASP A 83 -4.72 -18.34 -14.49
N THR A 84 -4.89 -18.97 -13.34
CA THR A 84 -3.83 -19.30 -12.36
C THR A 84 -4.06 -20.70 -11.79
N ASP A 85 -2.96 -21.32 -11.36
CA ASP A 85 -2.97 -22.59 -10.62
C ASP A 85 -3.28 -22.42 -9.11
N LEU A 86 -3.53 -21.20 -8.64
CA LEU A 86 -3.93 -20.91 -7.28
C LEU A 86 -5.42 -21.23 -7.07
N SER A 87 -5.72 -22.40 -6.52
CA SER A 87 -7.10 -22.85 -6.28
C SER A 87 -7.81 -22.10 -5.17
N GLU A 88 -7.10 -21.77 -4.11
CA GLU A 88 -7.65 -21.09 -2.93
C GLU A 88 -7.25 -19.61 -2.91
N GLN A 89 -8.22 -18.75 -3.17
CA GLN A 89 -8.01 -17.31 -3.17
C GLN A 89 -9.18 -16.59 -2.48
N SER A 90 -8.88 -15.62 -1.64
CA SER A 90 -9.87 -14.61 -1.25
C SER A 90 -9.84 -13.45 -2.25
N ALA A 91 -11.02 -12.99 -2.65
CA ALA A 91 -11.13 -11.81 -3.52
C ALA A 91 -10.71 -10.51 -2.83
N GLY A 92 -10.74 -10.47 -1.50
CA GLY A 92 -10.70 -9.19 -0.80
C GLY A 92 -11.93 -8.34 -1.15
N LYS A 93 -11.79 -7.02 -1.06
CA LYS A 93 -12.88 -6.10 -1.35
C LYS A 93 -12.35 -4.70 -1.68
N VAL A 94 -12.82 -4.11 -2.78
CA VAL A 94 -12.79 -2.67 -3.03
C VAL A 94 -14.27 -2.27 -3.19
N PRO A 95 -14.85 -1.51 -2.24
CA PRO A 95 -16.28 -1.24 -2.22
C PRO A 95 -16.79 -0.60 -3.51
N ASN A 96 -18.00 -0.91 -3.91
CA ASN A 96 -18.64 -0.29 -5.05
C ASN A 96 -19.72 0.72 -4.62
N ILE A 97 -20.22 1.49 -5.58
CA ILE A 97 -21.25 2.51 -5.35
C ILE A 97 -22.51 1.91 -4.69
N LYS A 98 -22.94 0.72 -5.12
CA LYS A 98 -24.17 0.10 -4.59
C LYS A 98 -24.07 -0.22 -3.10
N GLU A 99 -22.87 -0.56 -2.62
CA GLU A 99 -22.62 -0.81 -1.19
C GLU A 99 -22.76 0.47 -0.37
N TYR A 100 -22.20 1.57 -0.85
CA TYR A 100 -22.34 2.87 -0.17
C TYR A 100 -23.76 3.40 -0.24
N ASP A 101 -24.43 3.24 -1.38
CA ASP A 101 -25.84 3.64 -1.52
C ASP A 101 -26.74 2.86 -0.56
N ARG A 102 -26.49 1.59 -0.37
CA ARG A 102 -27.25 0.76 0.59
C ARG A 102 -27.05 1.25 2.03
N THR A 103 -25.84 1.70 2.36
CA THR A 103 -25.49 2.11 3.73
C THR A 103 -25.89 3.54 4.04
N TYR A 104 -25.71 4.47 3.10
CA TYR A 104 -25.83 5.91 3.32
C TYR A 104 -26.93 6.57 2.47
N GLY A 105 -27.58 5.84 1.55
CA GLY A 105 -28.44 6.39 0.52
C GLY A 105 -27.65 6.98 -0.66
N PRO A 106 -28.29 7.11 -1.85
CA PRO A 106 -27.59 7.48 -3.09
C PRO A 106 -26.98 8.89 -3.08
N THR A 107 -27.42 9.77 -2.20
CA THR A 107 -26.88 11.14 -2.05
C THR A 107 -26.22 11.39 -0.70
N GLY A 108 -26.22 10.38 0.19
CA GLY A 108 -25.80 10.52 1.60
C GLY A 108 -24.29 10.37 1.84
N TRP A 109 -23.49 10.05 0.83
CA TRP A 109 -22.05 9.85 0.98
C TRP A 109 -21.22 10.71 0.02
N LYS A 110 -20.06 11.11 0.48
CA LYS A 110 -19.11 12.00 -0.20
C LYS A 110 -17.68 11.55 0.13
N ALA A 111 -16.67 12.21 -0.45
CA ALA A 111 -15.26 11.90 -0.16
C ALA A 111 -14.95 11.86 1.35
N ILE A 112 -15.53 12.77 2.13
CA ILE A 112 -15.34 12.80 3.60
C ILE A 112 -15.91 11.56 4.31
N THR A 113 -17.01 11.00 3.81
CA THR A 113 -17.62 9.77 4.36
C THR A 113 -16.68 8.58 4.21
N ILE A 114 -16.01 8.48 3.06
CA ILE A 114 -15.12 7.39 2.68
C ILE A 114 -13.63 7.77 2.80
N ARG A 115 -13.31 8.78 3.61
CA ARG A 115 -11.94 9.33 3.72
C ARG A 115 -10.86 8.29 4.07
N SER A 116 -11.22 7.24 4.80
CA SER A 116 -10.28 6.18 5.19
C SER A 116 -9.67 5.46 3.98
N LEU A 117 -10.39 5.39 2.84
CA LEU A 117 -9.88 4.79 1.60
C LEU A 117 -8.65 5.54 1.08
N SER A 118 -8.54 6.84 1.34
CA SER A 118 -7.39 7.67 0.89
C SER A 118 -6.05 7.22 1.46
N ILE A 119 -6.07 6.51 2.58
CA ILE A 119 -4.89 5.96 3.27
C ILE A 119 -4.88 4.43 3.29
N GLY A 120 -5.69 3.79 2.43
CA GLY A 120 -5.73 2.33 2.29
C GLY A 120 -6.40 1.61 3.46
N GLN A 121 -7.29 2.29 4.19
CA GLN A 121 -8.05 1.74 5.30
C GLN A 121 -9.57 1.83 5.05
N GLY A 122 -10.37 1.58 6.07
CA GLY A 122 -11.82 1.55 5.96
C GLY A 122 -12.32 0.20 5.44
N GLU A 123 -13.15 0.22 4.42
CA GLU A 123 -13.83 -0.96 3.90
C GLU A 123 -13.01 -1.77 2.87
N ILE A 124 -11.76 -1.35 2.58
CA ILE A 124 -10.86 -2.12 1.71
C ILE A 124 -10.36 -3.35 2.45
N LEU A 125 -10.53 -4.51 1.82
CA LEU A 125 -9.95 -5.79 2.27
C LEU A 125 -9.03 -6.34 1.18
N VAL A 126 -7.80 -6.66 1.55
CA VAL A 126 -6.79 -7.16 0.62
C VAL A 126 -6.06 -8.37 1.20
N THR A 127 -5.56 -9.23 0.34
CA THR A 127 -4.72 -10.36 0.74
C THR A 127 -3.24 -9.99 0.65
N PRO A 128 -2.34 -10.67 1.38
CA PRO A 128 -0.90 -10.49 1.22
C PRO A 128 -0.43 -10.75 -0.23
N LEU A 129 -1.04 -11.70 -0.93
CA LEU A 129 -0.74 -11.95 -2.34
C LEU A 129 -1.07 -10.75 -3.23
N GLN A 130 -2.22 -10.13 -3.04
CA GLN A 130 -2.61 -8.92 -3.78
C GLN A 130 -1.67 -7.75 -3.49
N LEU A 131 -1.23 -7.61 -2.24
CA LEU A 131 -0.24 -6.59 -1.86
C LEU A 131 1.14 -6.85 -2.48
N ALA A 132 1.59 -8.11 -2.53
CA ALA A 132 2.84 -8.47 -3.21
C ALA A 132 2.74 -8.21 -4.72
N ASN A 133 1.59 -8.52 -5.33
CA ASN A 133 1.33 -8.23 -6.73
C ASN A 133 1.34 -6.72 -7.02
N GLN A 134 0.78 -5.90 -6.13
CA GLN A 134 0.89 -4.44 -6.25
C GLN A 134 2.35 -3.97 -6.19
N ALA A 135 3.17 -4.55 -5.30
CA ALA A 135 4.59 -4.24 -5.23
C ALA A 135 5.31 -4.63 -6.53
N ALA A 136 5.02 -5.83 -7.07
CA ALA A 136 5.56 -6.31 -8.36
C ALA A 136 5.13 -5.40 -9.53
N THR A 137 3.86 -4.98 -9.58
CA THR A 137 3.36 -4.06 -10.60
C THR A 137 4.12 -2.73 -10.61
N ILE A 138 4.43 -2.19 -9.43
CA ILE A 138 5.19 -0.95 -9.32
C ILE A 138 6.67 -1.17 -9.68
N ALA A 139 7.24 -2.30 -9.27
CA ALA A 139 8.61 -2.69 -9.62
C ALA A 139 8.79 -2.78 -11.15
N ASN A 140 7.82 -3.37 -11.82
CA ASN A 140 7.76 -3.56 -13.28
C ASN A 140 7.27 -2.33 -14.06
N GLU A 141 7.00 -1.22 -13.36
CA GLU A 141 6.57 0.05 -13.97
C GLU A 141 5.30 -0.05 -14.82
N GLY A 142 4.32 -0.82 -14.34
CA GLY A 142 2.96 -0.82 -14.88
C GLY A 142 2.42 -2.14 -15.39
N TYR A 143 3.06 -3.27 -15.08
CA TYR A 143 2.49 -4.58 -15.39
C TYR A 143 2.76 -5.60 -14.28
N PHE A 144 1.99 -6.67 -14.31
CA PHE A 144 2.27 -7.88 -13.53
C PHE A 144 2.04 -9.13 -14.37
N ILE A 145 2.69 -10.22 -13.98
CA ILE A 145 2.36 -11.56 -14.46
C ILE A 145 1.37 -12.18 -13.48
N THR A 146 0.34 -12.88 -13.98
CA THR A 146 -0.61 -13.56 -13.10
C THR A 146 0.13 -14.39 -12.04
N PRO A 147 -0.12 -14.18 -10.75
CA PRO A 147 0.50 -14.98 -9.70
C PRO A 147 0.20 -16.46 -9.86
N HIS A 148 1.24 -17.32 -9.81
CA HIS A 148 1.15 -18.77 -9.98
C HIS A 148 2.27 -19.48 -9.22
N LEU A 149 2.13 -20.79 -9.03
CA LEU A 149 3.12 -21.65 -8.35
C LEU A 149 3.97 -22.46 -9.32
N ASN A 150 3.38 -22.91 -10.44
CA ASN A 150 4.07 -23.74 -11.42
C ASN A 150 4.95 -22.90 -12.37
N LYS A 151 6.25 -22.92 -12.18
CA LYS A 151 7.22 -22.18 -13.01
C LYS A 151 7.29 -22.64 -14.48
N ASN A 152 6.88 -23.86 -14.76
CA ASN A 152 7.05 -24.50 -16.09
C ASN A 152 5.80 -24.39 -16.97
N ASP A 153 4.74 -23.80 -16.50
CA ASP A 153 3.50 -23.66 -17.26
C ASP A 153 3.52 -22.35 -18.05
N SER A 154 3.79 -22.45 -19.36
CA SER A 154 3.78 -21.31 -20.27
C SER A 154 2.41 -20.62 -20.40
N MET A 155 1.33 -21.31 -20.04
CA MET A 155 -0.02 -20.74 -20.02
C MET A 155 -0.21 -19.75 -18.87
N LEU A 156 0.61 -19.82 -17.82
CA LEU A 156 0.55 -18.95 -16.64
C LEU A 156 1.38 -17.66 -16.77
N THR A 157 1.97 -17.39 -17.93
CA THR A 157 2.79 -16.19 -18.17
C THR A 157 2.00 -14.98 -18.68
N HIS A 158 0.70 -14.94 -18.43
CA HIS A 158 -0.13 -13.82 -18.86
C HIS A 158 0.29 -12.52 -18.20
N ARG A 159 0.72 -11.59 -19.02
CA ARG A 159 1.09 -10.23 -18.64
C ARG A 159 -0.13 -9.32 -18.67
N HIS A 160 -0.40 -8.69 -17.55
CA HIS A 160 -1.47 -7.69 -17.37
C HIS A 160 -0.88 -6.31 -17.33
N GLU A 161 -1.19 -5.47 -18.32
CA GLU A 161 -0.81 -4.07 -18.36
C GLU A 161 -1.80 -3.24 -17.56
N ILE A 162 -1.27 -2.28 -16.77
CA ILE A 162 -2.09 -1.31 -16.05
C ILE A 162 -2.30 -0.07 -16.93
N GLY A 163 -3.53 0.44 -17.02
CA GLY A 163 -3.88 1.60 -17.85
C GLY A 163 -3.27 2.95 -17.42
N ILE A 164 -2.28 2.93 -16.53
CA ILE A 164 -1.58 4.10 -16.01
C ILE A 164 -0.27 4.31 -16.78
N LYS A 165 0.02 5.55 -17.18
CA LYS A 165 1.25 5.88 -17.90
C LYS A 165 2.50 5.53 -17.09
N GLN A 166 3.47 4.88 -17.72
CA GLN A 166 4.73 4.40 -17.13
C GLN A 166 5.47 5.48 -16.31
N LYS A 167 5.52 6.72 -16.78
CA LYS A 167 6.17 7.81 -16.05
C LYS A 167 5.67 8.00 -14.61
N TRP A 168 4.42 7.65 -14.31
CA TRP A 168 3.87 7.78 -12.96
C TRP A 168 4.30 6.63 -12.06
N PHE A 169 4.63 5.47 -12.64
CA PHE A 169 5.25 4.37 -11.90
C PHE A 169 6.67 4.72 -11.49
N ALA A 170 7.45 5.36 -12.35
CA ALA A 170 8.80 5.82 -12.03
C ALA A 170 8.80 6.79 -10.82
N GLU A 171 7.86 7.76 -10.80
CA GLU A 171 7.70 8.68 -9.66
C GLU A 171 7.37 7.95 -8.35
N VAL A 172 6.46 6.98 -8.40
CA VAL A 172 6.08 6.20 -7.21
C VAL A 172 7.20 5.26 -6.77
N LYS A 173 7.93 4.66 -7.71
CA LYS A 173 9.09 3.79 -7.48
C LYS A 173 10.19 4.56 -6.74
N GLU A 174 10.52 5.76 -7.23
CA GLU A 174 11.47 6.65 -6.56
C GLU A 174 11.00 7.05 -5.15
N GLY A 175 9.74 7.45 -5.00
CA GLY A 175 9.17 7.76 -3.68
C GLY A 175 9.28 6.58 -2.71
N ARG A 176 9.06 5.34 -3.17
CA ARG A 176 9.21 4.13 -2.36
C ARG A 176 10.68 3.77 -2.07
N HIS A 177 11.61 4.10 -2.98
CA HIS A 177 13.03 3.97 -2.71
C HIS A 177 13.45 4.92 -1.58
N ARG A 178 13.00 6.17 -1.62
CA ARG A 178 13.22 7.16 -0.56
C ARG A 178 12.67 6.75 0.80
N VAL A 179 11.57 5.96 0.86
CA VAL A 179 11.08 5.36 2.12
C VAL A 179 12.18 4.53 2.79
N MET A 180 12.94 3.77 2.01
CA MET A 180 14.00 2.89 2.52
C MET A 180 15.32 3.62 2.77
N GLN A 181 15.55 4.76 2.12
CA GLN A 181 16.77 5.57 2.31
C GLN A 181 16.63 6.57 3.47
N TYR A 182 15.52 7.31 3.51
CA TYR A 182 15.36 8.48 4.37
C TYR A 182 14.06 8.46 5.18
N GLY A 183 13.11 7.61 4.79
CA GLY A 183 11.77 7.56 5.34
C GLY A 183 11.57 6.53 6.44
N THR A 184 10.35 6.00 6.49
CA THR A 184 9.88 5.11 7.57
C THR A 184 10.54 3.73 7.58
N GLY A 185 11.17 3.31 6.48
CA GLY A 185 11.89 2.03 6.36
C GLY A 185 13.41 2.09 6.51
N ARG A 186 14.01 3.27 6.68
CA ARG A 186 15.46 3.53 6.62
C ARG A 186 16.36 2.71 7.57
N TRP A 187 15.78 2.10 8.58
CA TRP A 187 16.54 1.36 9.60
C TRP A 187 16.93 -0.07 9.21
N TYR A 188 16.47 -0.54 8.03
CA TYR A 188 16.68 -1.92 7.61
C TYR A 188 17.29 -2.01 6.20
N PRO A 189 18.41 -1.31 5.91
CA PRO A 189 19.07 -1.44 4.63
C PRO A 189 19.67 -2.85 4.46
N ILE A 190 19.76 -3.30 3.22
CA ILE A 190 20.56 -4.46 2.82
C ILE A 190 21.84 -3.91 2.19
N GLU A 191 23.00 -4.34 2.69
CA GLU A 191 24.27 -3.85 2.20
C GLU A 191 24.45 -4.19 0.70
N GLY A 192 24.78 -3.17 -0.08
CA GLY A 192 24.99 -3.29 -1.53
C GLY A 192 23.72 -3.52 -2.37
N ILE A 193 22.53 -3.52 -1.77
CA ILE A 193 21.27 -3.77 -2.48
C ILE A 193 20.28 -2.63 -2.25
N SER A 194 19.86 -2.01 -3.34
CA SER A 194 18.82 -0.97 -3.30
C SER A 194 17.46 -1.59 -3.04
N GLN A 195 16.65 -0.94 -2.19
CA GLN A 195 15.32 -1.40 -1.81
C GLN A 195 14.30 -0.29 -2.05
N ALA A 196 13.10 -0.66 -2.44
CA ALA A 196 11.93 0.21 -2.45
C ALA A 196 10.78 -0.44 -1.68
N GLY A 197 10.03 0.34 -0.91
CA GLY A 197 8.95 -0.22 -0.14
C GLY A 197 8.03 0.82 0.49
N LYS A 198 7.03 0.33 1.21
CA LYS A 198 6.11 1.16 1.97
C LYS A 198 5.68 0.44 3.24
N THR A 199 5.88 1.11 4.37
CA THR A 199 5.35 0.67 5.65
C THR A 199 3.87 1.02 5.76
N GLY A 200 3.11 0.15 6.37
CA GLY A 200 1.70 0.36 6.71
C GLY A 200 1.42 -0.03 8.16
N THR A 201 0.39 0.58 8.72
CA THR A 201 -0.15 0.23 10.03
C THR A 201 -1.67 0.26 9.88
N ALA A 202 -2.28 -0.93 9.79
CA ALA A 202 -3.72 -1.05 9.67
C ALA A 202 -4.35 -1.08 11.05
N GLN A 203 -5.27 -0.15 11.30
CA GLN A 203 -5.98 -0.05 12.58
C GLN A 203 -6.79 -1.31 12.85
N ASN A 204 -6.71 -1.80 14.08
CA ASN A 204 -7.47 -2.95 14.55
C ASN A 204 -8.27 -2.57 15.82
N PRO A 205 -9.60 -2.49 15.73
CA PRO A 205 -10.44 -2.14 16.87
C PRO A 205 -10.45 -3.22 17.97
N HIS A 206 -10.00 -4.46 17.64
CA HIS A 206 -10.04 -5.61 18.54
C HIS A 206 -8.70 -5.95 19.20
N GLY A 207 -7.63 -5.18 18.92
CA GLY A 207 -6.31 -5.46 19.45
C GLY A 207 -5.30 -4.38 19.11
N LYS A 208 -4.02 -4.76 19.06
CA LYS A 208 -2.99 -3.88 18.47
C LYS A 208 -3.19 -3.81 16.95
N ASP A 209 -2.77 -2.71 16.36
CA ASP A 209 -2.77 -2.53 14.92
C ASP A 209 -1.97 -3.63 14.20
N HIS A 210 -2.28 -3.89 12.94
CA HIS A 210 -1.53 -4.84 12.13
C HIS A 210 -0.36 -4.14 11.44
N ALA A 211 0.83 -4.69 11.61
CA ALA A 211 2.05 -4.22 10.94
C ALA A 211 2.09 -4.73 9.50
N ILE A 212 2.28 -3.81 8.55
CA ILE A 212 2.31 -4.14 7.11
C ILE A 212 3.56 -3.54 6.48
N PHE A 213 4.15 -4.29 5.55
CA PHE A 213 5.16 -3.79 4.63
C PHE A 213 4.97 -4.43 3.27
N ILE A 214 5.12 -3.63 2.23
CA ILE A 214 5.22 -4.10 0.84
C ILE A 214 6.46 -3.49 0.21
N GLY A 215 7.18 -4.26 -0.60
CA GLY A 215 8.39 -3.73 -1.23
C GLY A 215 8.98 -4.68 -2.25
N PHE A 216 10.07 -4.25 -2.86
CA PHE A 216 10.82 -5.01 -3.85
C PHE A 216 12.30 -4.62 -3.83
N ALA A 217 13.14 -5.46 -4.40
CA ALA A 217 14.57 -5.24 -4.54
C ALA A 217 15.18 -6.10 -5.68
N PRO A 218 16.32 -5.68 -6.29
CA PRO A 218 16.85 -4.32 -6.29
C PRO A 218 15.90 -3.31 -6.94
N VAL A 219 16.17 -2.01 -6.79
CA VAL A 219 15.29 -0.97 -7.39
C VAL A 219 15.48 -0.89 -8.89
N GLU A 220 16.73 -1.00 -9.36
CA GLU A 220 17.11 -0.82 -10.76
C GLU A 220 16.69 -2.02 -11.62
N ASP A 221 16.87 -3.22 -11.10
CA ASP A 221 16.53 -4.50 -11.75
C ASP A 221 15.79 -5.41 -10.74
N PRO A 222 14.49 -5.22 -10.53
CA PRO A 222 13.74 -5.93 -9.50
C PRO A 222 13.70 -7.45 -9.73
N GLN A 223 14.16 -8.20 -8.72
CA GLN A 223 14.20 -9.67 -8.74
C GLN A 223 13.17 -10.29 -7.79
N ILE A 224 12.72 -9.54 -6.79
CA ILE A 224 11.77 -10.02 -5.79
C ILE A 224 10.83 -8.90 -5.36
N ALA A 225 9.55 -9.22 -5.24
CA ALA A 225 8.56 -8.39 -4.57
C ALA A 225 7.97 -9.16 -3.37
N VAL A 226 7.76 -8.45 -2.27
CA VAL A 226 7.29 -9.04 -1.01
C VAL A 226 6.14 -8.24 -0.41
N ALA A 227 5.27 -8.94 0.30
CA ALA A 227 4.32 -8.35 1.24
C ALA A 227 4.41 -9.12 2.57
N VAL A 228 4.50 -8.38 3.65
CA VAL A 228 4.54 -8.93 5.01
C VAL A 228 3.43 -8.31 5.83
N VAL A 229 2.63 -9.14 6.46
CA VAL A 229 1.60 -8.76 7.43
C VAL A 229 1.89 -9.47 8.74
N VAL A 230 2.03 -8.70 9.82
CA VAL A 230 2.16 -9.23 11.18
C VAL A 230 0.97 -8.73 11.98
N GLU A 231 0.04 -9.63 12.24
CA GLU A 231 -1.19 -9.28 12.94
C GLU A 231 -0.94 -8.91 14.39
N ASN A 232 -1.68 -7.93 14.89
CA ASN A 232 -1.63 -7.46 16.29
C ASN A 232 -0.22 -7.03 16.76
N ALA A 233 0.64 -6.59 15.86
CA ALA A 233 2.04 -6.28 16.16
C ALA A 233 2.32 -4.77 16.33
N GLY A 234 1.40 -3.90 15.90
CA GLY A 234 1.58 -2.44 15.92
C GLY A 234 2.20 -1.90 14.64
N TYR A 235 3.31 -1.21 14.71
CA TYR A 235 3.85 -0.47 13.57
C TYR A 235 4.54 -1.34 12.53
N GLY A 236 4.20 -1.12 11.24
CA GLY A 236 4.82 -1.81 10.09
C GLY A 236 6.33 -1.60 10.01
N ALA A 237 6.81 -0.41 10.35
CA ALA A 237 8.25 -0.12 10.41
C ALA A 237 8.99 -0.98 11.43
N THR A 238 8.34 -1.39 12.52
CA THR A 238 8.98 -2.13 13.63
C THR A 238 9.03 -3.63 13.36
N TRP A 239 7.99 -4.21 12.74
CA TRP A 239 7.83 -5.65 12.63
C TRP A 239 7.81 -6.18 11.19
N ALA A 240 6.98 -5.59 10.33
CA ALA A 240 6.85 -6.08 8.95
C ALA A 240 8.06 -5.70 8.08
N CYS A 241 8.58 -4.48 8.20
CA CYS A 241 9.71 -3.99 7.41
C CYS A 241 10.99 -4.82 7.62
N PRO A 242 11.46 -5.10 8.86
CA PRO A 242 12.66 -5.93 9.05
C PRO A 242 12.49 -7.36 8.53
N VAL A 243 11.30 -7.97 8.69
CA VAL A 243 11.02 -9.30 8.13
C VAL A 243 11.14 -9.27 6.61
N ALA A 244 10.46 -8.32 5.95
CA ALA A 244 10.52 -8.17 4.50
C ALA A 244 11.95 -7.93 4.00
N SER A 245 12.70 -7.06 4.68
CA SER A 245 14.09 -6.79 4.33
C SER A 245 14.97 -8.05 4.44
N MET A 246 14.77 -8.88 5.48
CA MET A 246 15.48 -10.17 5.59
C MET A 246 15.04 -11.19 4.53
N MET A 247 13.76 -11.21 4.14
CA MET A 247 13.29 -12.08 3.06
C MET A 247 13.95 -11.71 1.72
N MET A 248 14.00 -10.41 1.41
CA MET A 248 14.68 -9.91 0.21
C MET A 248 16.19 -10.23 0.25
N GLU A 249 16.87 -10.01 1.39
CA GLU A 249 18.28 -10.38 1.57
C GLU A 249 18.52 -11.88 1.35
N GLN A 250 17.71 -12.73 1.98
CA GLN A 250 17.82 -14.18 1.83
C GLN A 250 17.67 -14.62 0.38
N TYR A 251 16.72 -14.07 -0.33
CA TYR A 251 16.47 -14.41 -1.74
C TYR A 251 17.63 -13.98 -2.65
N LEU A 252 18.11 -12.76 -2.47
CA LEU A 252 19.12 -12.15 -3.35
C LEU A 252 20.55 -12.60 -3.07
N THR A 253 20.86 -12.97 -1.83
CA THR A 253 22.25 -13.33 -1.41
C THR A 253 22.41 -14.79 -0.97
N GLY A 254 21.30 -15.54 -0.88
CA GLY A 254 21.28 -16.91 -0.38
C GLY A 254 21.26 -17.03 1.14
N GLN A 255 21.53 -15.95 1.89
CA GLN A 255 21.54 -15.98 3.35
C GLN A 255 21.24 -14.60 3.98
N VAL A 256 20.68 -14.61 5.20
CA VAL A 256 20.56 -13.40 6.00
C VAL A 256 21.87 -13.15 6.74
N GLN A 257 22.62 -12.14 6.34
CA GLN A 257 23.91 -11.77 6.97
C GLN A 257 23.72 -11.03 8.29
N ARG A 258 22.61 -10.29 8.44
CA ARG A 258 22.26 -9.50 9.63
C ARG A 258 21.77 -10.39 10.78
N LYS A 259 22.68 -11.18 11.35
CA LYS A 259 22.40 -12.22 12.38
C LYS A 259 21.70 -11.64 13.62
N ASP A 260 22.11 -10.44 14.07
CA ASP A 260 21.51 -9.80 15.24
C ASP A 260 20.06 -9.39 14.98
N LEU A 261 19.76 -8.85 13.79
CA LEU A 261 18.41 -8.54 13.38
C LEU A 261 17.55 -9.81 13.32
N ARG A 262 18.09 -10.89 12.70
CA ARG A 262 17.42 -12.18 12.64
C ARG A 262 17.11 -12.71 14.04
N LYS A 263 18.09 -12.70 14.95
CA LYS A 263 17.92 -13.13 16.34
C LYS A 263 16.86 -12.31 17.07
N LYS A 264 16.93 -10.97 16.95
CA LYS A 264 15.94 -10.05 17.55
C LYS A 264 14.52 -10.37 17.10
N ILE A 265 14.30 -10.57 15.80
CA ILE A 265 12.95 -10.83 15.26
C ILE A 265 12.48 -12.23 15.60
N SER A 266 13.34 -13.27 15.46
CA SER A 266 12.94 -14.66 15.73
C SER A 266 12.70 -14.98 17.21
N SER A 267 13.28 -14.21 18.12
CA SER A 267 13.08 -14.36 19.57
C SER A 267 12.02 -13.42 20.14
N ALA A 268 11.42 -12.57 19.30
CA ALA A 268 10.41 -11.62 19.77
C ALA A 268 9.11 -12.34 20.15
N VAL A 269 8.58 -11.99 21.31
CA VAL A 269 7.26 -12.43 21.78
C VAL A 269 6.31 -11.25 21.65
N LEU A 270 5.32 -11.37 20.77
CA LEU A 270 4.25 -10.40 20.63
C LEU A 270 3.20 -10.72 21.68
N ASN A 271 3.17 -9.96 22.79
CA ASN A 271 2.15 -10.12 23.81
C ASN A 271 0.79 -9.74 23.21
N GLU A 272 -0.07 -10.73 23.07
CA GLU A 272 -1.49 -10.51 22.77
C GLU A 272 -2.16 -9.92 24.00
N SER A 273 -2.25 -8.59 24.05
CA SER A 273 -3.26 -7.98 24.91
C SER A 273 -4.62 -8.10 24.21
N VAL A 274 -5.15 -9.32 24.15
CA VAL A 274 -6.55 -9.54 23.76
C VAL A 274 -7.38 -8.85 24.83
N LYS A 275 -8.08 -7.78 24.47
CA LYS A 275 -9.16 -7.27 25.30
C LYS A 275 -10.20 -8.39 25.36
N LYS A 276 -10.25 -9.10 26.47
CA LYS A 276 -11.38 -9.99 26.75
C LYS A 276 -12.62 -9.10 26.83
N TRP A 277 -13.60 -9.38 26.00
CA TRP A 277 -14.95 -8.81 26.04
C TRP A 277 -15.72 -9.40 27.21
#